data_fedde165bd03db4378f358cf48499174
#
_entry.id   fedde165bd03db4378f358cf48499174
#
_cell.length_a   1.000
_cell.length_b   1.000
_cell.length_c   1.000
_cell.angle_alpha   90.00
_cell.angle_beta   90.00
_cell.angle_gamma   90.00
#
_symmetry.space_group_name_H-M   'P 1'
#
loop_
_entity.id
_entity.type
_entity.pdbx_description
1 polymer ?
#
loop_
_entity_poly.entity_id
_entity_poly.type
_entity_poly.pdbx_seq_one_letter_code
_entity_poly.pdbx_strand_id
1 'polypeptide(L)'
;MGGESSRNSDTNVMVGPVYKRASQLLHPTYPIPPSFSFDKSTEENYGVDNMEFFGPFKSIRASLDYSYHGNYTQSRQLFQDRIVEKLLDGTIIEDANGRGVCKTPNEPWIVFTAGVMGAGKSHTIKQLASRGLFPLQSYVVIDPDDIRQHFPEYVLYAMQSPEHAGELTHKEAGYVTEIVTAAALQRGHNVLVDGSLWDADWYKGYFEQLKKNYGNLRIAILHVTAPREAVLARAKVRRANMFD
;
A
#
# COMPACT_ATOMS: atom_id res chain seq x y z
N MET A 1 8.17 -56.19 -27.76
CA MET A 1 9.02 -55.02 -27.77
C MET A 1 8.10 -53.83 -27.52
N GLY A 2 8.08 -53.39 -26.26
CA GLY A 2 7.21 -52.33 -25.78
C GLY A 2 7.86 -51.00 -25.93
N GLY A 3 7.12 -50.02 -26.39
CA GLY A 3 7.45 -48.63 -26.37
C GLY A 3 6.65 -47.90 -25.31
N GLU A 4 7.28 -47.53 -24.21
CA GLU A 4 6.69 -46.67 -23.21
C GLU A 4 6.63 -45.22 -23.71
N SER A 5 5.41 -44.72 -23.87
CA SER A 5 5.16 -43.29 -24.14
C SER A 5 5.05 -42.57 -22.81
N SER A 6 6.07 -41.76 -22.48
CA SER A 6 6.05 -40.85 -21.37
C SER A 6 5.00 -39.73 -21.62
N ARG A 7 3.95 -39.73 -20.83
CA ARG A 7 3.00 -38.62 -20.80
C ARG A 7 3.60 -37.47 -20.01
N ASN A 8 4.05 -36.43 -20.71
CA ASN A 8 4.22 -35.10 -20.12
C ASN A 8 2.84 -34.58 -19.70
N SER A 9 2.64 -34.44 -18.40
CA SER A 9 1.49 -33.74 -17.84
C SER A 9 1.75 -32.25 -17.86
N ASP A 10 1.48 -31.61 -18.98
CA ASP A 10 1.30 -30.15 -19.04
C ASP A 10 0.04 -29.81 -18.23
N THR A 11 0.25 -29.40 -16.98
CA THR A 11 -0.79 -28.74 -16.17
C THR A 11 -1.03 -27.35 -16.74
N ASN A 12 -1.85 -27.30 -17.78
CA ASN A 12 -2.40 -26.06 -18.32
C ASN A 12 -3.43 -25.54 -17.29
N VAL A 13 -2.99 -24.73 -16.32
CA VAL A 13 -3.86 -24.05 -15.38
C VAL A 13 -4.70 -23.09 -16.19
N MET A 14 -5.98 -23.43 -16.36
CA MET A 14 -6.96 -22.56 -17.01
C MET A 14 -7.13 -21.28 -16.18
N VAL A 15 -6.50 -20.22 -16.65
CA VAL A 15 -6.55 -18.90 -16.07
C VAL A 15 -7.89 -18.26 -16.44
N GLY A 16 -8.84 -18.24 -15.50
CA GLY A 16 -10.19 -17.73 -15.72
C GLY A 16 -10.27 -16.20 -15.93
N PRO A 17 -11.48 -15.67 -16.18
CA PRO A 17 -11.72 -14.23 -16.48
C PRO A 17 -11.23 -13.27 -15.39
N VAL A 18 -11.16 -13.70 -14.14
CA VAL A 18 -10.63 -12.94 -13.00
C VAL A 18 -9.14 -12.62 -13.19
N TYR A 19 -8.36 -13.56 -13.72
CA TYR A 19 -6.94 -13.35 -14.02
C TYR A 19 -6.74 -12.29 -15.13
N LYS A 20 -7.62 -12.24 -16.14
CA LYS A 20 -7.54 -11.21 -17.19
C LYS A 20 -7.83 -9.80 -16.66
N ARG A 21 -8.73 -9.66 -15.68
CA ARG A 21 -9.03 -8.38 -15.04
C ARG A 21 -7.92 -7.97 -14.07
N ALA A 22 -7.38 -8.91 -13.32
CA ALA A 22 -6.23 -8.70 -12.44
C ALA A 22 -4.95 -8.43 -13.23
N SER A 23 -4.69 -9.12 -14.35
CA SER A 23 -3.53 -8.88 -15.22
C SER A 23 -3.56 -7.53 -15.92
N GLN A 24 -4.72 -6.86 -16.03
CA GLN A 24 -4.82 -5.48 -16.50
C GLN A 24 -4.50 -4.46 -15.41
N LEU A 25 -4.64 -4.82 -14.13
CA LEU A 25 -4.21 -4.03 -12.97
C LEU A 25 -2.73 -4.30 -12.62
N LEU A 26 -2.23 -5.48 -12.96
CA LEU A 26 -0.84 -5.87 -12.74
C LEU A 26 0.05 -5.10 -13.74
N HIS A 27 1.07 -4.45 -13.23
CA HIS A 27 2.11 -3.88 -14.08
C HIS A 27 2.71 -5.01 -14.93
N PRO A 28 2.54 -5.02 -16.27
CA PRO A 28 3.00 -6.13 -17.12
C PRO A 28 4.52 -6.31 -17.15
N THR A 29 5.26 -5.52 -16.35
CA THR A 29 6.71 -5.37 -16.42
C THR A 29 7.47 -5.89 -15.20
N TYR A 30 6.79 -6.54 -14.23
CA TYR A 30 7.48 -7.18 -13.11
C TYR A 30 7.13 -8.67 -13.04
N PRO A 31 7.95 -9.56 -13.64
CA PRO A 31 7.68 -10.98 -13.64
C PRO A 31 7.96 -11.57 -12.25
N ILE A 32 7.08 -12.47 -11.81
CA ILE A 32 7.31 -13.29 -10.62
C ILE A 32 8.42 -14.29 -10.95
N PRO A 33 9.52 -14.35 -10.18
CA PRO A 33 10.62 -15.26 -10.48
C PRO A 33 10.18 -16.73 -10.27
N PRO A 34 10.76 -17.67 -11.01
CA PRO A 34 10.46 -19.12 -10.86
C PRO A 34 10.75 -19.65 -9.44
N SER A 35 11.66 -19.00 -8.71
CA SER A 35 12.03 -19.35 -7.32
C SER A 35 11.06 -18.81 -6.27
N PHE A 36 10.00 -18.09 -6.66
CA PHE A 36 9.04 -17.50 -5.73
C PHE A 36 8.25 -18.59 -5.00
N SER A 37 8.17 -18.49 -3.68
CA SER A 37 7.40 -19.40 -2.84
C SER A 37 6.16 -18.70 -2.31
N PHE A 38 4.97 -19.27 -2.57
CA PHE A 38 3.70 -18.76 -2.08
C PHE A 38 3.44 -19.05 -0.61
N ASP A 39 4.29 -19.85 0.05
CA ASP A 39 4.26 -20.08 1.49
C ASP A 39 5.04 -19.00 2.27
N LYS A 40 5.72 -18.10 1.58
CA LYS A 40 6.53 -17.01 2.13
C LYS A 40 5.93 -15.66 1.77
N SER A 41 6.17 -14.66 2.63
CA SER A 41 5.80 -13.27 2.34
C SER A 41 6.58 -12.69 1.16
N THR A 42 6.13 -11.56 0.61
CA THR A 42 6.89 -10.83 -0.41
C THR A 42 8.22 -10.32 0.14
N GLU A 43 8.29 -9.95 1.43
CA GLU A 43 9.55 -9.58 2.07
C GLU A 43 10.56 -10.73 2.08
N GLU A 44 10.13 -11.95 2.44
CA GLU A 44 11.02 -13.12 2.45
C GLU A 44 11.44 -13.57 1.04
N ASN A 45 10.56 -13.42 0.04
CA ASN A 45 10.85 -13.80 -1.34
C ASN A 45 11.80 -12.82 -2.04
N TYR A 46 11.70 -11.53 -1.75
CA TYR A 46 12.48 -10.47 -2.40
C TYR A 46 13.51 -9.83 -1.50
N GLY A 47 13.59 -10.26 -0.25
CA GLY A 47 14.52 -9.74 0.74
C GLY A 47 15.99 -10.03 0.43
N VAL A 48 16.87 -9.14 0.87
CA VAL A 48 18.33 -9.28 0.81
C VAL A 48 18.95 -8.81 2.12
N ASP A 49 20.07 -9.41 2.50
CA ASP A 49 20.77 -9.11 3.74
C ASP A 49 21.70 -7.87 3.65
N ASN A 50 21.93 -7.35 2.44
CA ASN A 50 22.75 -6.16 2.25
C ASN A 50 21.94 -4.88 2.43
N MET A 51 22.62 -3.75 2.68
CA MET A 51 22.01 -2.42 2.86
C MET A 51 22.33 -1.53 1.64
N GLU A 52 22.15 -2.08 0.43
CA GLU A 52 22.31 -1.33 -0.81
C GLU A 52 20.96 -0.79 -1.29
N PHE A 53 20.91 0.52 -1.54
CA PHE A 53 19.71 1.21 -1.94
C PHE A 53 19.82 1.79 -3.35
N PHE A 54 18.78 1.59 -4.15
CA PHE A 54 18.72 1.95 -5.56
C PHE A 54 17.55 2.87 -5.88
N GLY A 55 17.61 3.47 -7.05
CA GLY A 55 16.53 4.29 -7.60
C GLY A 55 16.42 5.69 -7.02
N PRO A 56 15.40 6.46 -7.43
CA PRO A 56 15.21 7.85 -7.03
C PRO A 56 14.94 8.05 -5.54
N PHE A 57 14.38 7.03 -4.85
CA PHE A 57 14.06 7.09 -3.42
C PHE A 57 15.11 6.41 -2.52
N LYS A 58 16.33 6.16 -3.03
CA LYS A 58 17.41 5.50 -2.27
C LYS A 58 17.75 6.21 -0.95
N SER A 59 17.72 7.55 -0.92
CA SER A 59 18.01 8.34 0.29
C SER A 59 16.90 8.18 1.35
N ILE A 60 15.64 8.07 0.93
CA ILE A 60 14.52 7.80 1.82
C ILE A 60 14.67 6.40 2.39
N ARG A 61 14.93 5.39 1.55
CA ARG A 61 15.18 4.01 2.00
C ARG A 61 16.26 3.97 3.06
N ALA A 62 17.40 4.63 2.83
CA ALA A 62 18.51 4.65 3.78
C ALA A 62 18.16 5.27 5.16
N SER A 63 17.04 5.97 5.28
CA SER A 63 16.59 6.61 6.53
C SER A 63 15.48 5.85 7.25
N LEU A 64 14.99 4.72 6.70
CA LEU A 64 13.94 3.92 7.32
C LEU A 64 14.49 3.04 8.46
N ASP A 65 13.59 2.51 9.26
CA ASP A 65 13.94 1.65 10.40
C ASP A 65 14.11 0.19 9.96
N TYR A 66 15.35 -0.22 9.77
CA TYR A 66 15.71 -1.61 9.42
C TYR A 66 15.79 -2.56 10.63
N SER A 67 15.43 -2.13 11.80
CA SER A 67 15.12 -3.06 12.90
C SER A 67 13.72 -3.69 12.70
N TYR A 68 12.87 -3.03 11.92
CA TYR A 68 11.52 -3.48 11.59
C TYR A 68 11.39 -4.00 10.15
N HIS A 69 11.98 -3.30 9.16
CA HIS A 69 11.93 -3.65 7.74
C HIS A 69 13.12 -4.49 7.29
N GLY A 70 12.90 -5.35 6.30
CA GLY A 70 13.97 -5.92 5.49
C GLY A 70 14.33 -5.01 4.31
N ASN A 71 15.53 -5.22 3.73
CA ASN A 71 15.87 -4.61 2.45
C ASN A 71 15.48 -5.54 1.29
N TYR A 72 15.32 -4.99 0.10
CA TYR A 72 14.81 -5.69 -1.08
C TYR A 72 15.86 -5.73 -2.21
N THR A 73 15.74 -6.69 -3.12
CA THR A 73 16.55 -6.73 -4.34
C THR A 73 16.43 -5.43 -5.14
N GLN A 74 17.47 -5.08 -5.89
CA GLN A 74 17.48 -3.88 -6.75
C GLN A 74 16.25 -3.82 -7.67
N SER A 75 15.91 -4.92 -8.33
CA SER A 75 14.74 -4.98 -9.23
C SER A 75 13.43 -4.70 -8.49
N ARG A 76 13.31 -5.20 -7.25
CA ARG A 76 12.12 -4.97 -6.41
C ARG A 76 12.05 -3.52 -5.94
N GLN A 77 13.17 -2.93 -5.54
CA GLN A 77 13.22 -1.50 -5.18
C GLN A 77 12.79 -0.61 -6.35
N LEU A 78 13.27 -0.86 -7.58
CA LEU A 78 12.86 -0.11 -8.77
C LEU A 78 11.38 -0.35 -9.15
N PHE A 79 10.83 -1.50 -8.83
CA PHE A 79 9.39 -1.76 -8.97
C PHE A 79 8.58 -0.95 -7.96
N GLN A 80 8.99 -0.94 -6.69
CA GLN A 80 8.37 -0.13 -5.64
C GLN A 80 8.43 1.37 -5.98
N ASP A 81 9.54 1.85 -6.58
CA ASP A 81 9.67 3.24 -7.01
C ASP A 81 8.57 3.65 -8.00
N ARG A 82 8.20 2.77 -8.93
CA ARG A 82 7.09 3.04 -9.87
C ARG A 82 5.75 3.18 -9.17
N ILE A 83 5.52 2.42 -8.09
CA ILE A 83 4.31 2.56 -7.27
C ILE A 83 4.33 3.91 -6.56
N VAL A 84 5.47 4.28 -5.96
CA VAL A 84 5.66 5.57 -5.29
C VAL A 84 5.41 6.74 -6.24
N GLU A 85 6.03 6.73 -7.41
CA GLU A 85 5.84 7.77 -8.43
C GLU A 85 4.38 7.91 -8.85
N LYS A 86 3.70 6.79 -9.13
CA LYS A 86 2.28 6.79 -9.51
C LYS A 86 1.39 7.43 -8.44
N LEU A 87 1.64 7.15 -7.16
CA LEU A 87 0.87 7.72 -6.05
C LEU A 87 1.15 9.22 -5.88
N LEU A 88 2.38 9.66 -6.12
CA LEU A 88 2.77 11.07 -6.04
C LEU A 88 2.24 11.90 -7.23
N ASP A 89 2.23 11.34 -8.43
CA ASP A 89 1.78 12.03 -9.66
C ASP A 89 0.27 12.25 -9.70
N GLY A 90 -0.51 11.42 -8.99
CA GLY A 90 -1.97 11.54 -8.91
C GLY A 90 -2.48 12.71 -8.07
N THR A 91 -1.60 13.49 -7.43
CA THR A 91 -1.99 14.53 -6.48
C THR A 91 -2.10 15.89 -7.17
N ILE A 92 -3.33 16.44 -7.21
CA ILE A 92 -3.59 17.81 -7.60
C ILE A 92 -3.68 18.66 -6.33
N ILE A 93 -2.74 19.61 -6.15
CA ILE A 93 -2.76 20.55 -5.03
C ILE A 93 -3.50 21.80 -5.50
N GLU A 94 -4.69 22.05 -4.96
CA GLU A 94 -5.48 23.25 -5.22
C GLU A 94 -5.36 24.24 -4.04
N ASP A 95 -5.35 25.54 -4.35
CA ASP A 95 -5.48 26.57 -3.32
C ASP A 95 -6.90 26.62 -2.72
N ALA A 96 -7.10 27.41 -1.68
CA ALA A 96 -8.38 27.57 -1.02
C ALA A 96 -9.54 28.05 -1.94
N ASN A 97 -9.22 28.51 -3.15
CA ASN A 97 -10.18 28.98 -4.15
C ASN A 97 -10.35 28.02 -5.33
N GLY A 98 -9.78 26.80 -5.25
CA GLY A 98 -9.83 25.83 -6.32
C GLY A 98 -9.01 26.23 -7.57
N ARG A 99 -8.06 27.12 -7.41
CA ARG A 99 -7.21 27.63 -8.50
C ARG A 99 -5.81 27.10 -8.34
N GLY A 100 -5.46 26.08 -9.11
CA GLY A 100 -4.08 25.59 -9.30
C GLY A 100 -3.15 25.66 -8.09
N VAL A 101 -2.53 24.67 -7.92
CA VAL A 101 -1.33 24.26 -7.18
C VAL A 101 -0.81 25.21 -6.09
N CYS A 102 -1.19 24.98 -4.85
CA CYS A 102 -0.33 25.32 -3.72
C CYS A 102 0.89 24.38 -3.75
N LYS A 103 2.03 24.86 -4.26
CA LYS A 103 3.21 24.02 -4.49
C LYS A 103 3.87 23.52 -3.21
N THR A 104 3.71 24.22 -2.10
CA THR A 104 4.29 23.87 -0.79
C THR A 104 3.51 24.58 0.32
N PRO A 105 2.61 23.88 1.03
CA PRO A 105 2.07 24.45 2.26
C PRO A 105 3.25 24.68 3.23
N ASN A 106 3.33 25.87 3.84
CA ASN A 106 4.34 26.18 4.84
C ASN A 106 4.29 25.21 6.04
N GLU A 107 3.14 24.59 6.25
CA GLU A 107 2.85 23.65 7.32
C GLU A 107 2.05 22.48 6.75
N PRO A 108 2.71 21.46 6.20
CA PRO A 108 2.02 20.30 5.63
C PRO A 108 1.29 19.51 6.72
N TRP A 109 0.16 18.93 6.35
CA TRP A 109 -0.60 18.04 7.21
C TRP A 109 -0.33 16.60 6.85
N ILE A 110 -0.16 15.74 7.85
CA ILE A 110 -0.35 14.33 7.72
C ILE A 110 -1.57 13.90 8.54
N VAL A 111 -2.54 13.28 7.89
CA VAL A 111 -3.77 12.79 8.50
C VAL A 111 -3.75 11.27 8.46
N PHE A 112 -3.90 10.64 9.62
CA PHE A 112 -4.06 9.20 9.71
C PHE A 112 -5.53 8.87 9.97
N THR A 113 -6.07 7.90 9.27
CA THR A 113 -7.34 7.32 9.68
C THR A 113 -7.14 6.30 10.77
N ALA A 114 -8.09 6.20 11.68
CA ALA A 114 -8.11 5.21 12.74
C ALA A 114 -9.48 4.51 12.80
N GLY A 115 -9.49 3.24 13.15
CA GLY A 115 -10.71 2.45 13.31
C GLY A 115 -10.65 1.09 12.63
N VAL A 116 -11.48 0.18 13.13
CA VAL A 116 -11.49 -1.23 12.68
C VAL A 116 -11.88 -1.35 11.21
N MET A 117 -11.46 -2.45 10.57
CA MET A 117 -11.93 -2.82 9.24
C MET A 117 -13.47 -2.91 9.24
N GLY A 118 -14.12 -2.31 8.22
CA GLY A 118 -15.59 -2.24 8.16
C GLY A 118 -16.22 -1.07 8.92
N ALA A 119 -15.47 -0.25 9.66
CA ALA A 119 -16.00 0.96 10.31
C ALA A 119 -16.51 2.00 9.32
N GLY A 120 -16.00 1.99 8.06
CA GLY A 120 -16.41 2.93 7.01
C GLY A 120 -15.49 4.12 6.84
N LYS A 121 -14.20 4.00 7.19
CA LYS A 121 -13.19 5.07 7.10
C LYS A 121 -13.16 5.75 5.73
N SER A 122 -12.83 5.00 4.68
CA SER A 122 -12.72 5.53 3.31
C SER A 122 -14.05 6.10 2.80
N HIS A 123 -15.21 5.52 3.21
CA HIS A 123 -16.53 6.08 2.90
C HIS A 123 -16.74 7.43 3.58
N THR A 124 -16.39 7.54 4.86
CA THR A 124 -16.52 8.80 5.63
C THR A 124 -15.65 9.89 5.03
N ILE A 125 -14.42 9.61 4.65
CA ILE A 125 -13.52 10.57 4.00
C ILE A 125 -14.11 11.06 2.68
N LYS A 126 -14.57 10.13 1.82
CA LYS A 126 -15.19 10.49 0.54
C LYS A 126 -16.47 11.33 0.73
N GLN A 127 -17.25 11.03 1.77
CA GLN A 127 -18.44 11.81 2.11
C GLN A 127 -18.09 13.20 2.62
N LEU A 128 -17.06 13.35 3.47
CA LEU A 128 -16.56 14.65 3.91
C LEU A 128 -16.04 15.48 2.73
N ALA A 129 -15.29 14.83 1.82
CA ALA A 129 -14.78 15.49 0.64
C ALA A 129 -15.89 15.95 -0.31
N SER A 130 -16.91 15.13 -0.56
CA SER A 130 -18.06 15.51 -1.41
C SER A 130 -18.89 16.66 -0.86
N ARG A 131 -18.81 16.89 0.45
CA ARG A 131 -19.47 18.02 1.13
C ARG A 131 -18.57 19.26 1.26
N GLY A 132 -17.35 19.23 0.72
CA GLY A 132 -16.37 20.32 0.88
C GLY A 132 -15.81 20.50 2.29
N LEU A 133 -16.00 19.49 3.18
CA LEU A 133 -15.54 19.53 4.56
C LEU A 133 -14.12 18.95 4.74
N PHE A 134 -13.61 18.27 3.74
CA PHE A 134 -12.23 17.75 3.70
C PHE A 134 -11.67 17.90 2.29
N PRO A 135 -10.56 18.64 2.08
CA PRO A 135 -9.98 18.89 0.76
C PRO A 135 -9.16 17.69 0.28
N LEU A 136 -9.80 16.55 0.04
CA LEU A 136 -9.15 15.27 -0.28
C LEU A 136 -8.22 15.38 -1.50
N GLN A 137 -8.60 16.19 -2.50
CA GLN A 137 -7.81 16.44 -3.71
C GLN A 137 -6.46 17.14 -3.43
N SER A 138 -6.30 17.76 -2.26
CA SER A 138 -5.06 18.41 -1.83
C SER A 138 -4.14 17.48 -1.02
N TYR A 139 -4.45 16.20 -0.95
CA TYR A 139 -3.69 15.20 -0.22
C TYR A 139 -3.14 14.12 -1.13
N VAL A 140 -1.91 13.69 -0.89
CA VAL A 140 -1.43 12.38 -1.36
C VAL A 140 -2.14 11.33 -0.51
N VAL A 141 -3.02 10.56 -1.14
CA VAL A 141 -3.77 9.50 -0.45
C VAL A 141 -2.96 8.21 -0.54
N ILE A 142 -2.66 7.65 0.62
CA ILE A 142 -1.87 6.42 0.75
C ILE A 142 -2.72 5.40 1.48
N ASP A 143 -3.12 4.34 0.78
CA ASP A 143 -3.83 3.19 1.34
C ASP A 143 -2.94 1.94 1.17
N PRO A 144 -2.45 1.33 2.25
CA PRO A 144 -1.65 0.11 2.16
C PRO A 144 -2.39 -1.05 1.47
N ASP A 145 -3.73 -1.08 1.54
CA ASP A 145 -4.55 -2.08 0.85
C ASP A 145 -4.56 -1.84 -0.67
N ASP A 146 -4.54 -0.59 -1.12
CA ASP A 146 -4.38 -0.25 -2.54
C ASP A 146 -2.94 -0.50 -3.02
N ILE A 147 -1.93 -0.21 -2.18
CA ILE A 147 -0.52 -0.49 -2.51
C ILE A 147 -0.30 -1.96 -2.80
N ARG A 148 -0.82 -2.87 -1.96
CA ARG A 148 -0.63 -4.32 -2.17
C ARG A 148 -1.29 -4.83 -3.44
N GLN A 149 -2.33 -4.17 -3.95
CA GLN A 149 -2.96 -4.50 -5.22
C GLN A 149 -2.05 -4.26 -6.43
N HIS A 150 -1.00 -3.46 -6.27
CA HIS A 150 0.05 -3.29 -7.29
C HIS A 150 1.06 -4.44 -7.32
N PHE A 151 1.11 -5.27 -6.29
CA PHE A 151 2.01 -6.42 -6.25
C PHE A 151 1.44 -7.54 -7.11
N PRO A 152 2.17 -8.03 -8.13
CA PRO A 152 1.66 -9.10 -9.00
C PRO A 152 1.35 -10.39 -8.23
N GLU A 153 2.01 -10.61 -7.10
CA GLU A 153 1.83 -11.77 -6.24
C GLU A 153 0.52 -11.72 -5.43
N TYR A 154 -0.01 -10.52 -5.14
CA TYR A 154 -1.16 -10.35 -4.25
C TYR A 154 -2.41 -11.10 -4.72
N VAL A 155 -2.69 -11.03 -6.02
CA VAL A 155 -3.83 -11.75 -6.60
C VAL A 155 -3.65 -13.27 -6.49
N LEU A 156 -2.42 -13.76 -6.67
CA LEU A 156 -2.12 -15.18 -6.58
C LEU A 156 -2.20 -15.67 -5.13
N TYR A 157 -1.71 -14.89 -4.16
CA TYR A 157 -1.94 -15.16 -2.75
C TYR A 157 -3.43 -15.21 -2.42
N ALA A 158 -4.21 -14.22 -2.90
CA ALA A 158 -5.66 -14.16 -2.66
C ALA A 158 -6.42 -15.36 -3.27
N MET A 159 -5.91 -15.93 -4.37
CA MET A 159 -6.49 -17.13 -4.97
C MET A 159 -6.12 -18.42 -4.21
N GLN A 160 -4.91 -18.50 -3.64
CA GLN A 160 -4.44 -19.70 -2.93
C GLN A 160 -4.83 -19.70 -1.45
N SER A 161 -4.71 -18.58 -0.77
CA SER A 161 -4.93 -18.41 0.67
C SER A 161 -5.48 -17.00 0.95
N PRO A 162 -6.77 -16.77 0.67
CA PRO A 162 -7.38 -15.43 0.80
C PRO A 162 -7.26 -14.83 2.20
N GLU A 163 -7.24 -15.67 3.23
CA GLU A 163 -7.10 -15.28 4.63
C GLU A 163 -5.70 -14.79 4.97
N HIS A 164 -4.67 -15.24 4.25
CA HIS A 164 -3.26 -14.89 4.49
C HIS A 164 -2.69 -13.87 3.49
N ALA A 165 -3.37 -13.61 2.37
CA ALA A 165 -2.88 -12.70 1.32
C ALA A 165 -2.51 -11.31 1.86
N GLY A 166 -3.30 -10.80 2.81
CA GLY A 166 -3.04 -9.54 3.50
C GLY A 166 -1.77 -9.57 4.34
N GLU A 167 -1.56 -10.64 5.10
CA GLU A 167 -0.41 -10.85 5.97
C GLU A 167 0.88 -11.01 5.16
N LEU A 168 0.84 -11.84 4.12
CA LEU A 168 1.98 -12.15 3.24
C LEU A 168 2.50 -10.95 2.44
N THR A 169 1.73 -9.86 2.35
CA THR A 169 2.11 -8.62 1.67
C THR A 169 2.20 -7.40 2.62
N HIS A 170 1.91 -7.59 3.92
CA HIS A 170 1.75 -6.49 4.87
C HIS A 170 3.02 -5.66 5.05
N LYS A 171 4.14 -6.32 5.30
CA LYS A 171 5.42 -5.64 5.57
C LYS A 171 5.90 -4.82 4.37
N GLU A 172 5.83 -5.38 3.17
CA GLU A 172 6.22 -4.65 1.97
C GLU A 172 5.28 -3.49 1.67
N ALA A 173 3.96 -3.65 1.84
CA ALA A 173 3.01 -2.56 1.69
C ALA A 173 3.27 -1.43 2.71
N GLY A 174 3.60 -1.78 3.95
CA GLY A 174 4.03 -0.84 4.99
C GLY A 174 5.31 -0.09 4.59
N TYR A 175 6.32 -0.83 4.12
CA TYR A 175 7.57 -0.26 3.63
C TYR A 175 7.36 0.77 2.51
N VAL A 176 6.56 0.43 1.50
CA VAL A 176 6.21 1.36 0.41
C VAL A 176 5.41 2.55 0.94
N THR A 177 4.48 2.34 1.88
CA THR A 177 3.72 3.42 2.55
C THR A 177 4.64 4.46 3.19
N GLU A 178 5.68 4.02 3.91
CA GLU A 178 6.63 4.93 4.53
C GLU A 178 7.45 5.70 3.50
N ILE A 179 7.88 5.05 2.41
CA ILE A 179 8.61 5.72 1.32
C ILE A 179 7.73 6.80 0.66
N VAL A 180 6.47 6.47 0.31
CA VAL A 180 5.54 7.45 -0.28
C VAL A 180 5.30 8.61 0.68
N THR A 181 5.07 8.31 1.96
CA THR A 181 4.86 9.33 3.00
C THR A 181 6.05 10.28 3.09
N ALA A 182 7.26 9.75 3.21
CA ALA A 182 8.47 10.56 3.29
C ALA A 182 8.70 11.38 2.01
N ALA A 183 8.51 10.76 0.83
CA ALA A 183 8.67 11.44 -0.44
C ALA A 183 7.65 12.58 -0.63
N ALA A 184 6.39 12.37 -0.24
CA ALA A 184 5.35 13.39 -0.29
C ALA A 184 5.65 14.55 0.66
N LEU A 185 6.05 14.27 1.90
CA LEU A 185 6.41 15.29 2.89
C LEU A 185 7.65 16.07 2.49
N GLN A 186 8.68 15.44 1.90
CA GLN A 186 9.85 16.13 1.35
C GLN A 186 9.49 17.08 0.20
N ARG A 187 8.43 16.78 -0.55
CA ARG A 187 7.88 17.67 -1.59
C ARG A 187 6.94 18.74 -1.03
N GLY A 188 6.71 18.76 0.28
CA GLY A 188 5.80 19.70 0.95
C GLY A 188 4.32 19.37 0.75
N HIS A 189 3.96 18.16 0.36
CA HIS A 189 2.57 17.76 0.15
C HIS A 189 1.88 17.40 1.46
N ASN A 190 0.56 17.63 1.53
CA ASN A 190 -0.27 17.03 2.55
C ASN A 190 -0.41 15.52 2.28
N VAL A 191 -0.50 14.73 3.33
CA VAL A 191 -0.59 13.26 3.24
C VAL A 191 -1.79 12.76 4.03
N LEU A 192 -2.57 11.86 3.42
CA LEU A 192 -3.60 11.07 4.08
C LEU A 192 -3.20 9.61 4.05
N VAL A 193 -2.95 9.02 5.23
CA VAL A 193 -2.69 7.58 5.36
C VAL A 193 -3.98 6.89 5.81
N ASP A 194 -4.61 6.13 4.90
CA ASP A 194 -5.84 5.39 5.20
C ASP A 194 -5.49 4.02 5.77
N GLY A 195 -5.35 3.94 7.09
CA GLY A 195 -5.00 2.74 7.84
C GLY A 195 -5.93 2.47 9.01
N SER A 196 -5.59 1.50 9.86
CA SER A 196 -6.35 1.18 11.07
C SER A 196 -5.83 1.89 12.32
N LEU A 197 -4.57 2.27 12.33
CA LEU A 197 -3.84 2.84 13.48
C LEU A 197 -3.88 1.91 14.72
N TRP A 198 -3.81 0.59 14.52
CA TRP A 198 -4.06 -0.36 15.59
C TRP A 198 -2.86 -0.58 16.53
N ASP A 199 -1.63 -0.44 16.02
CA ASP A 199 -0.39 -0.59 16.78
C ASP A 199 0.01 0.75 17.40
N ALA A 200 -0.51 1.04 18.60
CA ALA A 200 -0.32 2.32 19.26
C ALA A 200 1.16 2.59 19.62
N ASP A 201 1.92 1.55 19.97
CA ASP A 201 3.32 1.70 20.40
C ASP A 201 4.21 2.02 19.20
N TRP A 202 4.01 1.32 18.08
CA TRP A 202 4.72 1.63 16.84
C TRP A 202 4.39 3.05 16.35
N TYR A 203 3.10 3.43 16.30
CA TYR A 203 2.71 4.77 15.83
C TYR A 203 3.20 5.89 16.74
N LYS A 204 3.34 5.66 18.04
CA LYS A 204 3.93 6.64 18.95
C LYS A 204 5.36 6.98 18.54
N GLY A 205 6.19 5.98 18.32
CA GLY A 205 7.58 6.17 17.85
C GLY A 205 7.62 6.84 16.47
N TYR A 206 6.75 6.41 15.56
CA TYR A 206 6.66 6.97 14.21
C TYR A 206 6.25 8.46 14.21
N PHE A 207 5.30 8.86 15.05
CA PHE A 207 4.91 10.27 15.18
C PHE A 207 6.03 11.15 15.76
N GLU A 208 6.80 10.62 16.72
CA GLU A 208 7.98 11.30 17.26
C GLU A 208 9.04 11.50 16.17
N GLN A 209 9.30 10.48 15.35
CA GLN A 209 10.21 10.54 14.23
C GLN A 209 9.75 11.54 13.16
N LEU A 210 8.47 11.53 12.79
CA LEU A 210 7.89 12.49 11.85
C LEU A 210 8.05 13.93 12.34
N LYS A 211 7.74 14.22 13.59
CA LYS A 211 7.91 15.55 14.18
C LYS A 211 9.36 16.00 14.23
N LYS A 212 10.29 15.08 14.50
CA LYS A 212 11.73 15.35 14.50
C LYS A 212 12.25 15.68 13.11
N ASN A 213 11.79 14.94 12.08
CA ASN A 213 12.27 15.08 10.72
C ASN A 213 11.62 16.26 9.97
N TYR A 214 10.40 16.64 10.36
CA TYR A 214 9.59 17.67 9.69
C TYR A 214 9.04 18.67 10.73
N GLY A 215 9.85 19.67 11.10
CA GLY A 215 9.56 20.58 12.23
C GLY A 215 8.23 21.34 12.17
N ASN A 216 7.72 21.62 10.95
CA ASN A 216 6.45 22.32 10.74
C ASN A 216 5.29 21.38 10.39
N LEU A 217 5.47 20.07 10.53
CA LEU A 217 4.44 19.07 10.22
C LEU A 217 3.32 19.10 11.25
N ARG A 218 2.09 19.15 10.76
CA ARG A 218 0.89 18.96 11.57
C ARG A 218 0.37 17.54 11.43
N ILE A 219 0.19 16.85 12.55
CA ILE A 219 -0.31 15.48 12.58
C ILE A 219 -1.74 15.50 13.12
N ALA A 220 -2.67 14.85 12.40
CA ALA A 220 -4.04 14.66 12.82
C ALA A 220 -4.48 13.19 12.70
N ILE A 221 -5.43 12.79 13.53
CA ILE A 221 -6.04 11.46 13.49
C ILE A 221 -7.54 11.64 13.26
N LEU A 222 -8.04 11.01 12.20
CA LEU A 222 -9.47 10.90 11.91
C LEU A 222 -9.96 9.52 12.39
N HIS A 223 -10.53 9.48 13.59
CA HIS A 223 -11.05 8.24 14.14
C HIS A 223 -12.50 8.01 13.71
N VAL A 224 -12.73 6.88 13.03
CA VAL A 224 -14.07 6.48 12.56
C VAL A 224 -14.51 5.23 13.33
N THR A 225 -15.65 5.36 14.00
CA THR A 225 -16.30 4.28 14.77
C THR A 225 -17.63 3.90 14.14
N ALA A 226 -18.03 2.65 14.34
CA ALA A 226 -19.37 2.17 13.97
C ALA A 226 -19.84 1.12 14.98
N PRO A 227 -21.15 0.90 15.15
CA PRO A 227 -21.68 -0.17 15.97
C PRO A 227 -21.11 -1.54 15.54
N ARG A 228 -20.80 -2.40 16.51
CA ARG A 228 -20.17 -3.72 16.27
C ARG A 228 -20.94 -4.55 15.24
N GLU A 229 -22.28 -4.55 15.32
CA GLU A 229 -23.13 -5.29 14.41
C GLU A 229 -22.99 -4.82 12.95
N ALA A 230 -22.93 -3.50 12.75
CA ALA A 230 -22.71 -2.91 11.43
C ALA A 230 -21.32 -3.24 10.87
N VAL A 231 -20.28 -3.27 11.72
CA VAL A 231 -18.93 -3.66 11.34
C VAL A 231 -18.91 -5.13 10.89
N LEU A 232 -19.51 -6.03 11.68
CA LEU A 232 -19.55 -7.46 11.37
C LEU A 232 -20.36 -7.77 10.08
N ALA A 233 -21.48 -7.07 9.89
CA ALA A 233 -22.29 -7.21 8.68
C ALA A 233 -21.50 -6.80 7.42
N ARG A 234 -20.80 -5.66 7.47
CA ARG A 234 -19.97 -5.16 6.35
C ARG A 234 -18.77 -6.07 6.08
N ALA A 235 -18.14 -6.63 7.12
CA ALA A 235 -17.03 -7.57 6.97
C ALA A 235 -17.45 -8.86 6.25
N LYS A 236 -18.66 -9.38 6.55
CA LYS A 236 -19.23 -10.55 5.85
C LYS A 236 -19.47 -10.27 4.36
N VAL A 237 -20.04 -9.11 4.02
CA VAL A 237 -20.29 -8.71 2.63
C VAL A 237 -18.99 -8.54 1.85
N ARG A 238 -17.95 -7.95 2.45
CA ARG A 238 -16.64 -7.81 1.80
C ARG A 238 -16.00 -9.17 1.50
N ARG A 239 -16.11 -10.14 2.41
CA ARG A 239 -15.62 -11.51 2.15
C ARG A 239 -16.36 -12.16 0.98
N ALA A 240 -17.67 -11.99 0.89
CA ALA A 240 -18.45 -12.55 -0.23
C ALA A 240 -18.02 -11.94 -1.57
N ASN A 241 -17.85 -10.60 -1.63
CA ASN A 241 -17.50 -9.89 -2.87
C ASN A 241 -16.02 -10.03 -3.30
N MET A 242 -15.15 -10.65 -2.50
CA MET A 242 -13.78 -10.99 -2.92
C MET A 242 -13.73 -12.23 -3.82
N PHE A 243 -14.83 -12.97 -3.92
CA PHE A 243 -14.93 -14.25 -4.65
C PHE A 243 -15.93 -14.23 -5.82
N ASP A 244 -16.65 -13.11 -6.01
CA ASP A 244 -17.49 -12.83 -7.19
C ASP A 244 -16.72 -11.92 -8.20
#